data_ef8e2ad5ebe88c9ba56d0fcda66af2c9
#
_entry.id   ef8e2ad5ebe88c9ba56d0fcda66af2c9
#
_cell.length_a   1.000
_cell.length_b   1.000
_cell.length_c   1.000
_cell.angle_alpha   90.00
_cell.angle_beta   90.00
_cell.angle_gamma   90.00
#
_symmetry.space_group_name_H-M   'P 1'
#
loop_
_entity.id
_entity.type
_entity.pdbx_description
1 polymer ?
#
loop_
_entity_poly.entity_id
_entity_poly.type
_entity_poly.pdbx_seq_one_letter_code
_entity_poly.pdbx_strand_id
1 'polypeptide(L)'
;MKHRKILILSIYLCLLSLQIVCLEADDDTQDDWLHTEKGKIVDKAGKEVWLTGVNWFGYNTGSGIFDGVWACNALDALQAIADHGFNLLRVPISVEIILQWKSGEPDPKVPQINGMLNPELCEEDGTLMDSFKAWKVILKKCKEVGLKIMLDIHSAESHAAGHLFPLWYHGSFTTEDWLEALEWIGDTYKNDDTIIAVDLKNEPHGKYDDDDFAKWDDSTDLNNWKYAAELGAAKVLSKNPNVLIMVEGNEVYPKEGYDWSSPSKNWGTGEEYYYGGWWGGNFYGVRDYPIDLGKYQSQLVYSPHDYGPLVYEQSWFHEGFDYDSLMKECWHDHWFFIYEEKIAPLLIGEWGGFMDGGPNEKWMELLRDLLAEHHIHHTFWCFNANSGDTGGLVSYDFTTWEEDKYNLVKPALWQKGGKFVGLDHKIPLGKNGLTTSEG
;
A
#
# COMPACT_ATOMS: atom_id res chain seq x y z
N MET A 1 5.87 85.66 -47.42
CA MET A 1 4.49 85.30 -47.23
C MET A 1 4.47 83.83 -46.79
N LYS A 2 3.94 83.63 -45.64
CA LYS A 2 3.61 82.41 -44.89
C LYS A 2 4.59 81.20 -44.92
N HIS A 3 5.52 81.21 -43.95
CA HIS A 3 6.29 80.03 -43.53
C HIS A 3 5.40 79.01 -42.80
N ARG A 4 5.37 77.74 -43.25
CA ARG A 4 4.87 76.62 -42.48
C ARG A 4 6.04 75.97 -41.83
N LYS A 5 6.12 76.05 -40.50
CA LYS A 5 7.02 75.27 -39.67
C LYS A 5 6.48 73.83 -39.57
N ILE A 6 7.25 72.86 -40.02
CA ILE A 6 6.99 71.44 -39.81
C ILE A 6 7.61 71.09 -38.44
N LEU A 7 6.73 70.73 -37.53
CA LEU A 7 7.11 70.23 -36.20
C LEU A 7 7.39 68.72 -36.33
N ILE A 8 8.64 68.33 -36.22
CA ILE A 8 9.03 66.93 -36.14
C ILE A 8 8.83 66.47 -34.71
N LEU A 9 7.83 65.64 -34.48
CA LEU A 9 7.54 65.01 -33.21
C LEU A 9 8.36 63.74 -33.13
N SER A 10 9.46 63.76 -32.35
CA SER A 10 10.25 62.58 -32.03
C SER A 10 9.45 61.70 -31.05
N ILE A 11 8.92 60.64 -31.57
CA ILE A 11 8.31 59.60 -30.74
C ILE A 11 9.48 58.74 -30.15
N TYR A 12 9.81 58.99 -28.89
CA TYR A 12 10.62 58.07 -28.09
C TYR A 12 9.75 56.85 -27.81
N LEU A 13 9.98 55.73 -28.51
CA LEU A 13 9.50 54.41 -28.15
C LEU A 13 10.26 53.97 -26.89
N CYS A 14 9.68 54.19 -25.73
CA CYS A 14 10.05 53.49 -24.53
C CYS A 14 9.65 52.04 -24.72
N LEU A 15 10.58 51.17 -25.07
CA LEU A 15 10.50 49.74 -24.90
C LEU A 15 10.47 49.46 -23.39
N LEU A 16 9.29 49.47 -22.77
CA LEU A 16 9.07 48.80 -21.53
C LEU A 16 9.15 47.29 -21.84
N SER A 17 10.32 46.73 -21.56
CA SER A 17 10.42 45.28 -21.33
C SER A 17 9.52 44.95 -20.16
N LEU A 18 8.30 44.46 -20.44
CA LEU A 18 7.53 43.69 -19.48
C LEU A 18 8.36 42.43 -19.21
N GLN A 19 9.18 42.48 -18.19
CA GLN A 19 9.52 41.25 -17.47
C GLN A 19 8.19 40.76 -16.88
N ILE A 20 7.59 39.76 -17.54
CA ILE A 20 6.67 38.88 -16.90
C ILE A 20 7.51 38.17 -15.85
N VAL A 21 7.55 38.74 -14.65
CA VAL A 21 7.83 37.96 -13.45
C VAL A 21 6.64 37.04 -13.38
N CYS A 22 6.81 35.79 -13.84
CA CYS A 22 6.02 34.69 -13.31
C CYS A 22 6.29 34.75 -11.80
N LEU A 23 5.43 35.45 -11.08
CA LEU A 23 5.16 35.09 -9.72
C LEU A 23 4.68 33.63 -9.84
N GLU A 24 5.60 32.68 -9.59
CA GLU A 24 5.18 31.40 -9.07
C GLU A 24 4.28 31.80 -7.90
N ALA A 25 2.98 31.65 -8.08
CA ALA A 25 2.08 31.66 -6.96
C ALA A 25 2.65 30.58 -6.05
N ASP A 26 3.10 30.97 -4.86
CA ASP A 26 3.29 30.03 -3.77
C ASP A 26 1.95 29.29 -3.69
N ASP A 27 1.91 28.10 -4.29
CA ASP A 27 0.72 27.25 -4.27
C ASP A 27 0.68 26.60 -2.89
N ASP A 28 0.28 27.44 -1.92
CA ASP A 28 0.06 27.02 -0.54
C ASP A 28 -1.11 26.01 -0.43
N THR A 29 -1.65 25.63 -1.60
CA THR A 29 -2.77 24.69 -1.77
C THR A 29 -2.35 23.37 -2.45
N GLN A 30 -1.07 23.14 -2.76
CA GLN A 30 -0.62 21.91 -3.35
C GLN A 30 -0.78 20.78 -2.31
N ASP A 31 -1.74 19.90 -2.57
CA ASP A 31 -1.92 18.66 -1.83
C ASP A 31 -1.04 17.55 -2.43
N ASP A 32 -0.88 16.44 -1.69
CA ASP A 32 -0.02 15.32 -2.05
C ASP A 32 -0.81 14.14 -2.65
N TRP A 33 -2.04 14.38 -3.12
CA TRP A 33 -2.83 13.35 -3.78
C TRP A 33 -2.14 12.86 -5.05
N LEU A 34 -2.22 11.55 -5.25
CA LEU A 34 -1.61 10.84 -6.36
C LEU A 34 -2.69 10.30 -7.31
N HIS A 35 -2.30 10.04 -8.55
CA HIS A 35 -3.14 9.34 -9.52
C HIS A 35 -2.29 8.50 -10.48
N THR A 36 -2.94 7.67 -11.29
CA THR A 36 -2.24 6.81 -12.23
C THR A 36 -2.33 7.36 -13.65
N GLU A 37 -1.20 7.37 -14.34
CA GLU A 37 -1.10 7.76 -15.74
C GLU A 37 -0.14 6.81 -16.48
N LYS A 38 -0.63 6.14 -17.54
CA LYS A 38 0.19 5.27 -18.42
C LYS A 38 1.00 4.20 -17.67
N GLY A 39 0.40 3.55 -16.68
CA GLY A 39 1.03 2.51 -15.88
C GLY A 39 2.00 3.04 -14.80
N LYS A 40 1.96 4.32 -14.47
CA LYS A 40 2.77 4.96 -13.45
C LYS A 40 1.91 5.64 -12.41
N ILE A 41 2.42 5.79 -11.19
CA ILE A 41 1.84 6.68 -10.18
C ILE A 41 2.54 8.03 -10.30
N VAL A 42 1.73 9.09 -10.38
CA VAL A 42 2.21 10.47 -10.54
C VAL A 42 1.52 11.40 -9.56
N ASP A 43 2.19 12.49 -9.24
CA ASP A 43 1.61 13.61 -8.49
C ASP A 43 0.68 14.48 -9.37
N LYS A 44 0.06 15.48 -8.81
CA LYS A 44 -0.83 16.41 -9.54
C LYS A 44 -0.14 17.15 -10.69
N ALA A 45 1.17 17.32 -10.64
CA ALA A 45 1.94 17.94 -11.71
C ALA A 45 2.33 16.95 -12.83
N GLY A 46 1.99 15.67 -12.68
CA GLY A 46 2.36 14.60 -13.60
C GLY A 46 3.80 14.10 -13.40
N LYS A 47 4.44 14.45 -12.29
CA LYS A 47 5.77 13.93 -11.92
C LYS A 47 5.62 12.54 -11.35
N GLU A 48 6.39 11.60 -11.88
CA GLU A 48 6.44 10.22 -11.37
C GLU A 48 7.00 10.19 -9.96
N VAL A 49 6.36 9.40 -9.10
CA VAL A 49 6.78 9.12 -7.73
C VAL A 49 7.05 7.64 -7.56
N TRP A 50 7.87 7.28 -6.58
CA TRP A 50 8.13 5.89 -6.25
C TRP A 50 7.76 5.64 -4.78
N LEU A 51 6.67 4.87 -4.57
CA LEU A 51 6.21 4.45 -3.26
C LEU A 51 7.07 3.28 -2.79
N THR A 52 7.85 3.48 -1.73
CA THR A 52 8.76 2.50 -1.15
C THR A 52 8.54 2.45 0.35
N GLY A 53 7.75 1.49 0.78
CA GLY A 53 7.19 1.49 2.11
C GLY A 53 7.48 0.23 2.92
N VAL A 54 6.87 0.20 4.09
CA VAL A 54 6.93 -0.92 5.03
C VAL A 54 5.56 -1.16 5.65
N ASN A 55 5.26 -2.41 5.99
CA ASN A 55 4.08 -2.80 6.77
C ASN A 55 4.37 -2.71 8.27
N TRP A 56 3.42 -2.19 9.05
CA TRP A 56 3.42 -2.29 10.50
C TRP A 56 2.04 -2.69 10.99
N PHE A 57 1.88 -3.92 11.43
CA PHE A 57 0.59 -4.47 11.85
C PHE A 57 0.30 -4.31 13.34
N GLY A 58 -0.97 -4.51 13.72
CA GLY A 58 -1.47 -4.45 15.09
C GLY A 58 -2.92 -3.97 15.17
N TYR A 59 -3.35 -3.06 14.31
CA TYR A 59 -4.74 -2.60 14.27
C TYR A 59 -5.72 -3.64 13.71
N ASN A 60 -5.22 -4.65 13.03
CA ASN A 60 -5.97 -5.82 12.55
C ASN A 60 -6.06 -6.97 13.58
N THR A 61 -5.25 -6.88 14.66
CA THR A 61 -5.22 -7.87 15.72
C THR A 61 -6.06 -7.40 16.92
N GLY A 62 -6.10 -8.17 18.00
CA GLY A 62 -6.73 -7.73 19.26
C GLY A 62 -5.98 -6.61 19.99
N SER A 63 -4.87 -6.08 19.43
CA SER A 63 -4.07 -5.01 20.04
C SER A 63 -4.74 -3.64 19.95
N GLY A 64 -5.52 -3.38 18.90
CA GLY A 64 -6.18 -2.10 18.66
C GLY A 64 -5.24 -0.93 18.37
N ILE A 65 -3.93 -1.20 18.25
CA ILE A 65 -2.83 -0.28 17.92
C ILE A 65 -1.68 -1.11 17.34
N PHE A 66 -0.63 -0.50 16.84
CA PHE A 66 0.57 -1.20 16.40
C PHE A 66 1.12 -2.16 17.46
N ASP A 67 1.46 -3.36 17.04
CA ASP A 67 2.23 -4.28 17.88
C ASP A 67 3.64 -3.74 18.11
N GLY A 68 4.18 -3.98 19.32
CA GLY A 68 5.51 -3.49 19.72
C GLY A 68 5.48 -2.27 20.63
N VAL A 69 4.35 -1.56 20.75
CA VAL A 69 4.22 -0.37 21.64
C VAL A 69 4.31 -0.70 23.14
N TRP A 70 4.39 -1.99 23.48
CA TRP A 70 4.76 -2.47 24.81
C TRP A 70 6.27 -2.38 25.08
N ALA A 71 7.11 -2.35 24.04
CA ALA A 71 8.57 -2.38 24.11
C ALA A 71 9.23 -1.10 23.57
N CYS A 72 8.56 -0.34 22.70
CA CYS A 72 9.09 0.89 22.12
C CYS A 72 8.15 2.09 22.30
N ASN A 73 8.68 3.30 22.05
CA ASN A 73 7.86 4.49 21.82
C ASN A 73 7.40 4.50 20.35
N ALA A 74 6.09 4.56 20.13
CA ALA A 74 5.48 4.50 18.80
C ALA A 74 5.92 5.68 17.91
N LEU A 75 6.02 6.88 18.45
CA LEU A 75 6.38 8.08 17.68
C LEU A 75 7.86 8.09 17.29
N ASP A 76 8.74 7.56 18.15
CA ASP A 76 10.15 7.36 17.83
C ASP A 76 10.34 6.28 16.76
N ALA A 77 9.56 5.20 16.81
CA ALA A 77 9.57 4.15 15.78
C ALA A 77 9.13 4.70 14.41
N LEU A 78 8.07 5.52 14.35
CA LEU A 78 7.66 6.19 13.11
C LEU A 78 8.74 7.15 12.57
N GLN A 79 9.41 7.88 13.47
CA GLN A 79 10.56 8.70 13.09
C GLN A 79 11.70 7.84 12.51
N ALA A 80 11.99 6.69 13.14
CA ALA A 80 13.04 5.78 12.66
C ALA A 80 12.68 5.16 11.30
N ILE A 81 11.43 4.78 11.07
CA ILE A 81 10.94 4.30 9.76
C ILE A 81 11.20 5.35 8.66
N ALA A 82 10.81 6.60 8.91
CA ALA A 82 11.04 7.69 7.96
C ALA A 82 12.55 7.99 7.78
N ASP A 83 13.34 7.99 8.85
CA ASP A 83 14.80 8.19 8.81
C ASP A 83 15.52 7.08 8.04
N HIS A 84 14.98 5.85 7.99
CA HIS A 84 15.47 4.71 7.20
C HIS A 84 14.98 4.73 5.74
N GLY A 85 14.18 5.71 5.35
CA GLY A 85 13.84 5.97 3.96
C GLY A 85 12.56 5.32 3.45
N PHE A 86 11.76 4.74 4.33
CA PHE A 86 10.41 4.27 3.97
C PHE A 86 9.48 5.47 3.89
N ASN A 87 8.90 5.72 2.72
CA ASN A 87 8.05 6.89 2.48
C ASN A 87 6.55 6.57 2.56
N LEU A 88 6.19 5.29 2.67
CA LEU A 88 4.84 4.79 2.80
C LEU A 88 4.75 3.77 3.95
N LEU A 89 3.73 3.89 4.78
CA LEU A 89 3.39 2.92 5.81
C LEU A 89 2.08 2.21 5.43
N ARG A 90 2.14 0.90 5.12
CA ARG A 90 0.94 0.07 4.99
C ARG A 90 0.51 -0.37 6.38
N VAL A 91 -0.73 -0.05 6.75
CA VAL A 91 -1.30 -0.28 8.07
C VAL A 91 -2.42 -1.29 7.97
N PRO A 92 -2.16 -2.57 8.33
CA PRO A 92 -3.20 -3.56 8.50
C PRO A 92 -4.21 -3.16 9.57
N ILE A 93 -5.50 -3.12 9.21
CA ILE A 93 -6.61 -2.73 10.07
C ILE A 93 -7.81 -3.65 9.83
N SER A 94 -8.68 -3.87 10.82
CA SER A 94 -9.89 -4.69 10.67
C SER A 94 -11.13 -3.85 10.39
N VAL A 95 -12.14 -4.46 9.75
CA VAL A 95 -13.48 -3.87 9.63
C VAL A 95 -14.06 -3.57 11.01
N GLU A 96 -13.90 -4.50 11.96
CA GLU A 96 -14.39 -4.37 13.33
C GLU A 96 -13.91 -3.07 13.99
N ILE A 97 -12.59 -2.80 13.99
CA ILE A 97 -12.06 -1.61 14.67
C ILE A 97 -12.51 -0.32 13.98
N ILE A 98 -12.65 -0.31 12.65
CA ILE A 98 -13.15 0.85 11.91
C ILE A 98 -14.58 1.16 12.30
N LEU A 99 -15.45 0.15 12.42
CA LEU A 99 -16.83 0.34 12.83
C LEU A 99 -16.94 0.77 14.31
N GLN A 100 -16.05 0.26 15.19
CA GLN A 100 -15.91 0.75 16.56
C GLN A 100 -15.49 2.23 16.59
N TRP A 101 -14.51 2.61 15.80
CA TRP A 101 -14.10 4.02 15.68
C TRP A 101 -15.24 4.92 15.16
N LYS A 102 -16.01 4.43 14.17
CA LYS A 102 -17.15 5.14 13.60
C LYS A 102 -18.27 5.37 14.62
N SER A 103 -18.65 4.33 15.35
CA SER A 103 -19.77 4.37 16.30
C SER A 103 -19.37 4.86 17.69
N GLY A 104 -18.10 4.67 18.09
CA GLY A 104 -17.63 4.79 19.46
C GLY A 104 -18.09 3.67 20.39
N GLU A 105 -18.64 2.56 19.84
CA GLU A 105 -19.20 1.45 20.61
C GLU A 105 -18.86 0.08 19.96
N PRO A 106 -18.30 -0.87 20.73
CA PRO A 106 -17.64 -0.62 22.01
C PRO A 106 -16.35 0.20 21.79
N ASP A 107 -16.03 1.07 22.74
CA ASP A 107 -14.80 1.86 22.72
C ASP A 107 -13.57 0.92 22.77
N PRO A 108 -12.74 0.83 21.69
CA PRO A 108 -11.66 -0.13 21.60
C PRO A 108 -10.49 0.27 22.51
N LYS A 109 -10.21 -0.58 23.51
CA LYS A 109 -9.11 -0.36 24.46
C LYS A 109 -7.79 -0.85 23.86
N VAL A 110 -6.71 -0.24 24.32
CA VAL A 110 -5.32 -0.52 23.91
C VAL A 110 -4.45 -0.91 25.12
N PRO A 111 -4.77 -1.99 25.84
CA PRO A 111 -4.10 -2.34 27.10
C PRO A 111 -2.62 -2.70 26.95
N GLN A 112 -2.16 -2.90 25.71
CA GLN A 112 -0.77 -3.28 25.41
C GLN A 112 0.17 -2.08 25.31
N ILE A 113 -0.34 -0.84 25.32
CA ILE A 113 0.52 0.34 25.35
C ILE A 113 1.26 0.39 26.68
N ASN A 114 2.58 0.48 26.62
CA ASN A 114 3.39 0.86 27.76
C ASN A 114 3.35 2.40 27.90
N GLY A 115 2.49 2.91 28.78
CA GLY A 115 2.29 4.35 28.95
C GLY A 115 3.52 5.10 29.45
N MET A 116 4.48 4.42 30.10
CA MET A 116 5.75 5.06 30.50
C MET A 116 6.66 5.30 29.28
N LEU A 117 6.60 4.43 28.28
CA LEU A 117 7.34 4.60 27.03
C LEU A 117 6.59 5.48 26.03
N ASN A 118 5.26 5.55 26.13
CA ASN A 118 4.38 6.27 25.21
C ASN A 118 3.51 7.31 25.98
N PRO A 119 4.11 8.29 26.65
CA PRO A 119 3.33 9.31 27.37
C PRO A 119 2.41 10.12 26.45
N GLU A 120 2.74 10.24 25.15
CA GLU A 120 1.95 10.92 24.12
C GLU A 120 0.64 10.18 23.80
N LEU A 121 0.53 8.90 24.15
CA LEU A 121 -0.65 8.07 23.99
C LEU A 121 -1.48 7.95 25.28
N CYS A 122 -1.18 8.82 26.27
CA CYS A 122 -1.93 8.93 27.52
C CYS A 122 -2.73 10.22 27.56
N GLU A 123 -3.86 10.19 28.27
CA GLU A 123 -4.63 11.38 28.67
C GLU A 123 -3.89 12.19 29.72
N GLU A 124 -4.32 13.41 30.03
CA GLU A 124 -3.69 14.29 31.01
C GLU A 124 -3.62 13.67 32.43
N ASP A 125 -4.54 12.79 32.79
CA ASP A 125 -4.55 12.07 34.05
C ASP A 125 -3.65 10.82 34.08
N GLY A 126 -2.95 10.54 32.98
CA GLY A 126 -2.05 9.39 32.82
C GLY A 126 -2.74 8.08 32.43
N THR A 127 -4.05 8.09 32.21
CA THR A 127 -4.75 6.92 31.65
C THR A 127 -4.46 6.77 30.15
N LEU A 128 -4.51 5.53 29.64
CA LEU A 128 -4.31 5.27 28.22
C LEU A 128 -5.48 5.83 27.39
N MET A 129 -5.16 6.46 26.26
CA MET A 129 -6.15 6.83 25.26
C MET A 129 -6.87 5.60 24.72
N ASP A 130 -8.09 5.78 24.19
CA ASP A 130 -8.71 4.77 23.33
C ASP A 130 -7.96 4.64 21.99
N SER A 131 -8.24 3.55 21.26
CA SER A 131 -7.57 3.27 19.99
C SER A 131 -7.69 4.40 18.97
N PHE A 132 -8.87 5.04 18.86
CA PHE A 132 -9.06 6.10 17.86
C PHE A 132 -8.35 7.40 18.22
N LYS A 133 -8.28 7.76 19.51
CA LYS A 133 -7.50 8.91 19.96
C LYS A 133 -6.01 8.66 19.73
N ALA A 134 -5.51 7.46 20.10
CA ALA A 134 -4.14 7.06 19.84
C ALA A 134 -3.82 7.11 18.33
N TRP A 135 -4.73 6.62 17.47
CA TRP A 135 -4.58 6.71 16.01
C TRP A 135 -4.40 8.15 15.51
N LYS A 136 -5.14 9.11 16.04
CA LYS A 136 -4.99 10.53 15.66
C LYS A 136 -3.60 11.09 16.00
N VAL A 137 -3.01 10.66 17.13
CA VAL A 137 -1.65 11.01 17.49
C VAL A 137 -0.63 10.39 16.54
N ILE A 138 -0.81 9.11 16.18
CA ILE A 138 -0.01 8.40 15.19
C ILE A 138 -0.06 9.10 13.82
N LEU A 139 -1.27 9.39 13.33
CA LEU A 139 -1.48 10.06 12.04
C LEU A 139 -0.79 11.44 11.99
N LYS A 140 -0.92 12.22 13.07
CA LYS A 140 -0.22 13.50 13.20
C LYS A 140 1.30 13.34 13.11
N LYS A 141 1.86 12.32 13.77
CA LYS A 141 3.31 12.05 13.71
C LYS A 141 3.75 11.66 12.32
N CYS A 142 2.99 10.80 11.61
CA CYS A 142 3.30 10.44 10.23
C CYS A 142 3.38 11.68 9.34
N LYS A 143 2.42 12.59 9.44
CA LYS A 143 2.43 13.86 8.73
C LYS A 143 3.67 14.71 9.06
N GLU A 144 4.04 14.83 10.34
CA GLU A 144 5.20 15.61 10.80
C GLU A 144 6.53 15.11 10.24
N VAL A 145 6.64 13.81 9.94
CA VAL A 145 7.89 13.19 9.44
C VAL A 145 7.85 12.90 7.94
N GLY A 146 6.83 13.35 7.22
CA GLY A 146 6.68 13.16 5.78
C GLY A 146 6.36 11.72 5.36
N LEU A 147 5.83 10.90 6.27
CA LEU A 147 5.45 9.51 6.04
C LEU A 147 3.98 9.44 5.63
N LYS A 148 3.70 8.96 4.41
CA LYS A 148 2.33 8.72 3.94
C LYS A 148 1.82 7.36 4.38
N ILE A 149 0.50 7.17 4.36
CA ILE A 149 -0.18 5.97 4.85
C ILE A 149 -1.03 5.34 3.76
N MET A 150 -0.99 4.02 3.69
CA MET A 150 -1.95 3.16 3.02
C MET A 150 -2.70 2.34 4.07
N LEU A 151 -4.01 2.52 4.17
CA LEU A 151 -4.85 1.69 5.04
C LEU A 151 -5.20 0.40 4.30
N ASP A 152 -4.94 -0.73 4.95
CA ASP A 152 -5.23 -2.05 4.43
C ASP A 152 -6.32 -2.73 5.25
N ILE A 153 -7.45 -3.07 4.61
CA ILE A 153 -8.48 -3.88 5.25
C ILE A 153 -8.00 -5.34 5.31
N HIS A 154 -7.28 -5.65 6.38
CA HIS A 154 -6.57 -6.91 6.53
C HIS A 154 -7.49 -8.07 6.92
N SER A 155 -8.54 -7.79 7.68
CA SER A 155 -9.47 -8.79 8.18
C SER A 155 -10.84 -8.18 8.49
N ALA A 156 -11.87 -9.03 8.56
CA ALA A 156 -13.18 -8.62 9.05
C ALA A 156 -13.14 -8.37 10.57
N GLU A 157 -12.63 -9.33 11.32
CA GLU A 157 -12.51 -9.30 12.78
C GLU A 157 -11.12 -8.84 13.24
N SER A 158 -11.05 -8.21 14.43
CA SER A 158 -9.79 -7.87 15.10
C SER A 158 -9.20 -9.11 15.77
N HIS A 159 -8.51 -9.92 15.00
CA HIS A 159 -7.93 -11.19 15.45
C HIS A 159 -6.62 -11.49 14.73
N ALA A 160 -5.61 -11.99 15.46
CA ALA A 160 -4.29 -12.29 14.90
C ALA A 160 -4.33 -13.28 13.70
N ALA A 161 -5.31 -14.18 13.67
CA ALA A 161 -5.54 -15.12 12.56
C ALA A 161 -6.61 -14.64 11.58
N GLY A 162 -7.06 -13.38 11.64
CA GLY A 162 -8.12 -12.85 10.78
C GLY A 162 -7.77 -12.85 9.30
N HIS A 163 -6.48 -12.75 8.97
CA HIS A 163 -5.97 -12.85 7.60
C HIS A 163 -6.13 -14.22 6.95
N LEU A 164 -6.38 -15.29 7.74
CA LEU A 164 -6.61 -16.64 7.21
C LEU A 164 -7.99 -16.81 6.57
N PHE A 165 -8.90 -15.83 6.68
CA PHE A 165 -10.21 -15.88 6.06
C PHE A 165 -10.17 -15.26 4.66
N PRO A 166 -10.61 -16.02 3.62
CA PRO A 166 -10.36 -15.65 2.23
C PRO A 166 -11.18 -14.46 1.75
N LEU A 167 -12.33 -14.18 2.38
CA LEU A 167 -13.29 -13.20 1.91
C LEU A 167 -13.28 -11.92 2.77
N TRP A 168 -13.88 -10.84 2.27
CA TRP A 168 -14.00 -9.54 2.94
C TRP A 168 -15.08 -9.53 4.02
N TYR A 169 -15.78 -10.63 4.19
CA TYR A 169 -16.74 -10.86 5.24
C TYR A 169 -16.43 -12.17 5.97
N HIS A 170 -16.69 -12.22 7.27
CA HIS A 170 -16.49 -13.41 8.09
C HIS A 170 -17.23 -13.25 9.43
N GLY A 171 -17.68 -14.36 10.02
CA GLY A 171 -18.33 -14.38 11.32
C GLY A 171 -19.61 -13.54 11.33
N SER A 172 -19.65 -12.49 12.15
CA SER A 172 -20.77 -11.56 12.22
C SER A 172 -20.64 -10.34 11.29
N PHE A 173 -19.48 -10.17 10.64
CA PHE A 173 -19.24 -9.05 9.72
C PHE A 173 -19.62 -9.44 8.30
N THR A 174 -20.51 -8.65 7.71
CA THR A 174 -21.08 -8.85 6.38
C THR A 174 -20.34 -8.06 5.31
N THR A 175 -20.67 -8.27 4.03
CA THR A 175 -20.22 -7.41 2.93
C THR A 175 -20.66 -5.96 3.15
N GLU A 176 -21.85 -5.73 3.68
CA GLU A 176 -22.36 -4.39 3.98
C GLU A 176 -21.55 -3.70 5.06
N ASP A 177 -21.10 -4.41 6.09
CA ASP A 177 -20.23 -3.89 7.14
C ASP A 177 -18.86 -3.46 6.58
N TRP A 178 -18.28 -4.28 5.70
CA TRP A 178 -17.05 -3.96 4.99
C TRP A 178 -17.21 -2.73 4.08
N LEU A 179 -18.30 -2.64 3.31
CA LEU A 179 -18.62 -1.47 2.49
C LEU A 179 -18.84 -0.21 3.33
N GLU A 180 -19.46 -0.34 4.50
CA GLU A 180 -19.68 0.76 5.45
C GLU A 180 -18.35 1.26 6.03
N ALA A 181 -17.43 0.36 6.37
CA ALA A 181 -16.10 0.69 6.84
C ALA A 181 -15.29 1.44 5.78
N LEU A 182 -15.32 0.97 4.53
CA LEU A 182 -14.66 1.62 3.40
C LEU A 182 -15.24 3.02 3.12
N GLU A 183 -16.57 3.17 3.13
CA GLU A 183 -17.23 4.46 2.96
C GLU A 183 -16.82 5.44 4.07
N TRP A 184 -16.72 4.97 5.31
CA TRP A 184 -16.28 5.80 6.44
C TRP A 184 -14.83 6.25 6.32
N ILE A 185 -13.92 5.38 5.88
CA ILE A 185 -12.52 5.75 5.59
C ILE A 185 -12.49 6.88 4.55
N GLY A 186 -13.18 6.69 3.42
CA GLY A 186 -13.24 7.70 2.37
C GLY A 186 -13.75 9.05 2.88
N ASP A 187 -14.83 9.07 3.66
CA ASP A 187 -15.43 10.31 4.18
C ASP A 187 -14.56 10.97 5.27
N THR A 188 -13.96 10.17 6.16
CA THR A 188 -13.18 10.67 7.30
C THR A 188 -11.90 11.35 6.84
N TYR A 189 -11.21 10.78 5.84
CA TYR A 189 -9.89 11.23 5.40
C TYR A 189 -9.87 11.96 4.04
N LYS A 190 -11.02 12.36 3.50
CA LYS A 190 -11.13 13.03 2.19
C LYS A 190 -10.35 14.34 2.04
N ASN A 191 -9.97 14.95 3.16
CA ASN A 191 -9.21 16.20 3.22
C ASN A 191 -7.84 16.02 3.91
N ASP A 192 -7.40 14.79 4.12
CA ASP A 192 -6.11 14.49 4.76
C ASP A 192 -5.29 13.57 3.85
N ASP A 193 -4.43 14.19 3.04
CA ASP A 193 -3.52 13.53 2.11
C ASP A 193 -2.31 12.85 2.76
N THR A 194 -2.31 12.72 4.08
CA THR A 194 -1.42 11.78 4.78
C THR A 194 -1.83 10.34 4.47
N ILE A 195 -3.15 10.08 4.32
CA ILE A 195 -3.68 8.78 3.88
C ILE A 195 -3.94 8.84 2.38
N ILE A 196 -2.98 8.36 1.59
CA ILE A 196 -3.00 8.47 0.12
C ILE A 196 -3.57 7.25 -0.59
N ALA A 197 -3.74 6.12 0.12
CA ALA A 197 -4.16 4.87 -0.49
C ALA A 197 -5.03 4.03 0.46
N VAL A 198 -5.90 3.21 -0.12
CA VAL A 198 -6.69 2.18 0.56
C VAL A 198 -6.54 0.87 -0.18
N ASP A 199 -6.04 -0.15 0.52
CA ASP A 199 -6.04 -1.54 0.09
C ASP A 199 -7.35 -2.18 0.54
N LEU A 200 -8.15 -2.62 -0.43
CA LEU A 200 -9.55 -2.95 -0.18
C LEU A 200 -9.75 -4.23 0.64
N LYS A 201 -8.86 -5.21 0.46
CA LYS A 201 -8.89 -6.50 1.20
C LYS A 201 -7.56 -7.20 1.04
N ASN A 202 -6.93 -7.49 2.19
CA ASN A 202 -5.73 -8.32 2.23
C ASN A 202 -6.01 -9.75 1.77
N GLU A 203 -5.27 -10.20 0.80
CA GLU A 203 -5.13 -11.60 0.38
C GLU A 203 -6.45 -12.34 0.16
N PRO A 204 -7.25 -11.99 -0.85
CA PRO A 204 -8.32 -12.87 -1.32
C PRO A 204 -7.73 -14.20 -1.79
N HIS A 205 -8.27 -15.33 -1.28
CA HIS A 205 -7.70 -16.66 -1.56
C HIS A 205 -8.74 -17.77 -1.51
N GLY A 206 -8.29 -19.01 -1.48
CA GLY A 206 -9.10 -20.22 -1.43
C GLY A 206 -9.38 -20.82 -2.81
N LYS A 207 -9.87 -22.05 -2.81
CA LYS A 207 -10.16 -22.90 -3.99
C LYS A 207 -11.55 -23.46 -3.88
N TYR A 208 -12.08 -23.97 -4.99
CA TYR A 208 -13.42 -24.57 -5.04
C TYR A 208 -13.67 -25.68 -3.99
N ASP A 209 -12.62 -26.43 -3.63
CA ASP A 209 -12.73 -27.51 -2.62
C ASP A 209 -12.68 -27.00 -1.17
N ASP A 210 -12.44 -25.71 -0.95
CA ASP A 210 -12.49 -25.07 0.36
C ASP A 210 -13.92 -24.64 0.71
N ASP A 211 -14.22 -24.46 1.99
CA ASP A 211 -15.55 -24.03 2.46
C ASP A 211 -15.90 -22.63 1.92
N ASP A 212 -14.91 -21.72 1.91
CA ASP A 212 -14.99 -20.37 1.37
C ASP A 212 -13.79 -20.11 0.43
N PHE A 213 -14.04 -19.43 -0.69
CA PHE A 213 -12.98 -19.02 -1.61
C PHE A 213 -13.37 -17.76 -2.40
N ALA A 214 -12.37 -16.96 -2.74
CA ALA A 214 -12.52 -15.80 -3.61
C ALA A 214 -12.37 -16.22 -5.07
N LYS A 215 -13.29 -15.82 -5.94
CA LYS A 215 -13.19 -15.99 -7.39
C LYS A 215 -13.05 -14.66 -8.14
N TRP A 216 -12.69 -14.75 -9.42
CA TRP A 216 -12.53 -13.58 -10.29
C TRP A 216 -13.14 -13.88 -11.64
N ASP A 217 -14.31 -13.32 -11.91
CA ASP A 217 -15.03 -13.45 -13.19
C ASP A 217 -15.96 -12.24 -13.42
N ASP A 218 -16.87 -12.33 -14.39
CA ASP A 218 -17.86 -11.30 -14.70
C ASP A 218 -19.19 -11.44 -13.94
N SER A 219 -19.30 -12.40 -13.03
CA SER A 219 -20.51 -12.61 -12.23
C SER A 219 -20.65 -11.60 -11.10
N THR A 220 -21.85 -11.54 -10.53
CA THR A 220 -22.15 -10.79 -9.31
C THR A 220 -22.31 -11.70 -8.09
N ASP A 221 -21.66 -12.86 -8.11
CA ASP A 221 -21.72 -13.80 -7.00
C ASP A 221 -21.06 -13.23 -5.74
N LEU A 222 -21.55 -13.65 -4.58
CA LEU A 222 -21.15 -13.10 -3.28
C LEU A 222 -19.64 -13.24 -2.99
N ASN A 223 -19.00 -14.24 -3.58
CA ASN A 223 -17.57 -14.49 -3.42
C ASN A 223 -16.72 -14.02 -4.61
N ASN A 224 -17.30 -13.26 -5.56
CA ASN A 224 -16.54 -12.69 -6.67
C ASN A 224 -15.76 -11.45 -6.21
N TRP A 225 -14.44 -11.62 -6.06
CA TRP A 225 -13.58 -10.56 -5.58
C TRP A 225 -13.51 -9.36 -6.54
N LYS A 226 -13.46 -9.59 -7.87
CA LYS A 226 -13.51 -8.49 -8.84
C LYS A 226 -14.73 -7.61 -8.62
N TYR A 227 -15.91 -8.21 -8.55
CA TYR A 227 -17.16 -7.47 -8.33
C TYR A 227 -17.17 -6.74 -6.98
N ALA A 228 -16.73 -7.41 -5.91
CA ALA A 228 -16.63 -6.79 -4.58
C ALA A 228 -15.64 -5.63 -4.57
N ALA A 229 -14.47 -5.78 -5.20
CA ALA A 229 -13.46 -4.72 -5.28
C ALA A 229 -14.00 -3.46 -5.99
N GLU A 230 -14.75 -3.62 -7.08
CA GLU A 230 -15.41 -2.51 -7.77
C GLU A 230 -16.46 -1.82 -6.88
N LEU A 231 -17.24 -2.57 -6.10
CA LEU A 231 -18.18 -2.02 -5.13
C LEU A 231 -17.47 -1.28 -3.98
N GLY A 232 -16.41 -1.88 -3.43
CA GLY A 232 -15.62 -1.28 -2.36
C GLY A 232 -14.94 0.01 -2.81
N ALA A 233 -14.29 -0.02 -3.98
CA ALA A 233 -13.71 1.17 -4.60
C ALA A 233 -14.75 2.28 -4.81
N ALA A 234 -15.93 1.94 -5.31
CA ALA A 234 -17.00 2.91 -5.51
C ALA A 234 -17.43 3.59 -4.20
N LYS A 235 -17.45 2.85 -3.08
CA LYS A 235 -17.75 3.41 -1.74
C LYS A 235 -16.70 4.42 -1.30
N VAL A 236 -15.41 4.07 -1.36
CA VAL A 236 -14.31 4.98 -1.01
C VAL A 236 -14.32 6.21 -1.92
N LEU A 237 -14.30 6.00 -3.25
CA LEU A 237 -14.17 7.06 -4.25
C LEU A 237 -15.38 8.00 -4.33
N SER A 238 -16.55 7.54 -3.90
CA SER A 238 -17.74 8.41 -3.77
C SER A 238 -17.55 9.52 -2.74
N LYS A 239 -16.67 9.32 -1.77
CA LYS A 239 -16.35 10.26 -0.68
C LYS A 239 -15.02 10.96 -0.89
N ASN A 240 -14.00 10.20 -1.31
CA ASN A 240 -12.65 10.69 -1.57
C ASN A 240 -12.20 10.27 -2.99
N PRO A 241 -12.42 11.11 -4.00
CA PRO A 241 -12.07 10.79 -5.38
C PRO A 241 -10.56 10.83 -5.67
N ASN A 242 -9.74 11.23 -4.70
CA ASN A 242 -8.31 11.48 -4.88
C ASN A 242 -7.43 10.35 -4.33
N VAL A 243 -7.98 9.45 -3.52
CA VAL A 243 -7.21 8.37 -2.89
C VAL A 243 -6.96 7.23 -3.88
N LEU A 244 -5.75 6.66 -3.87
CA LEU A 244 -5.45 5.47 -4.65
C LEU A 244 -6.19 4.25 -4.09
N ILE A 245 -6.66 3.40 -4.97
CA ILE A 245 -7.31 2.13 -4.65
C ILE A 245 -6.37 0.99 -5.02
N MET A 246 -5.95 0.23 -4.02
CA MET A 246 -5.20 -1.00 -4.21
C MET A 246 -6.18 -2.17 -4.34
N VAL A 247 -5.99 -2.97 -5.37
CA VAL A 247 -6.75 -4.19 -5.59
C VAL A 247 -5.77 -5.35 -5.72
N GLU A 248 -5.86 -6.28 -4.79
CA GLU A 248 -5.07 -7.52 -4.82
C GLU A 248 -5.67 -8.54 -5.79
N GLY A 249 -4.91 -9.56 -6.15
CA GLY A 249 -5.37 -10.70 -6.92
C GLY A 249 -6.03 -11.77 -6.04
N ASN A 250 -6.21 -12.96 -6.63
CA ASN A 250 -6.66 -14.15 -5.92
C ASN A 250 -5.47 -15.07 -5.56
N GLU A 251 -5.75 -16.29 -5.06
CA GLU A 251 -4.78 -17.38 -4.96
C GLU A 251 -4.68 -18.17 -6.26
N VAL A 252 -5.82 -18.44 -6.89
CA VAL A 252 -5.90 -19.33 -8.06
C VAL A 252 -6.73 -18.70 -9.19
N TYR A 253 -6.52 -19.19 -10.42
CA TYR A 253 -7.37 -18.89 -11.57
C TYR A 253 -7.59 -20.14 -12.43
N PRO A 254 -8.82 -20.44 -12.93
CA PRO A 254 -9.07 -21.63 -13.72
C PRO A 254 -8.22 -21.67 -14.99
N LYS A 255 -7.66 -22.85 -15.31
CA LYS A 255 -6.98 -23.10 -16.57
C LYS A 255 -7.96 -23.22 -17.73
N GLU A 256 -7.47 -23.10 -18.96
CA GLU A 256 -8.30 -23.25 -20.17
C GLU A 256 -9.07 -24.57 -20.16
N GLY A 257 -10.40 -24.48 -20.37
CA GLY A 257 -11.31 -25.60 -20.34
C GLY A 257 -11.88 -25.95 -18.97
N TYR A 258 -11.52 -25.23 -17.93
CA TYR A 258 -12.05 -25.33 -16.56
C TYR A 258 -12.70 -24.01 -16.15
N ASP A 259 -13.47 -24.06 -15.06
CA ASP A 259 -14.17 -22.91 -14.51
C ASP A 259 -14.19 -22.98 -12.97
N TRP A 260 -14.78 -21.96 -12.33
CA TRP A 260 -14.87 -21.85 -10.87
C TRP A 260 -15.73 -22.92 -10.18
N SER A 261 -16.38 -23.81 -10.96
CA SER A 261 -17.10 -24.98 -10.44
C SER A 261 -16.29 -26.28 -10.54
N SER A 262 -15.11 -26.22 -11.16
CA SER A 262 -14.21 -27.36 -11.29
C SER A 262 -13.49 -27.63 -9.96
N PRO A 263 -13.27 -28.90 -9.56
CA PRO A 263 -12.45 -29.22 -8.40
C PRO A 263 -11.02 -28.72 -8.61
N SER A 264 -10.25 -28.52 -7.51
CA SER A 264 -8.89 -27.99 -7.61
C SER A 264 -7.98 -28.84 -8.48
N LYS A 265 -8.23 -30.17 -8.53
CA LYS A 265 -7.45 -31.11 -9.34
C LYS A 265 -8.19 -32.39 -9.68
N ASN A 266 -7.67 -33.14 -10.63
CA ASN A 266 -8.04 -34.54 -10.84
C ASN A 266 -7.44 -35.42 -9.76
N TRP A 267 -8.24 -35.89 -8.82
CA TRP A 267 -7.79 -36.72 -7.70
C TRP A 267 -7.25 -38.09 -8.11
N GLY A 268 -7.48 -38.55 -9.35
CA GLY A 268 -6.93 -39.79 -9.90
C GLY A 268 -5.57 -39.64 -10.57
N THR A 269 -5.30 -38.50 -11.20
CA THR A 269 -4.08 -38.21 -11.93
C THR A 269 -3.16 -37.20 -11.24
N GLY A 270 -3.70 -36.38 -10.34
CA GLY A 270 -3.00 -35.27 -9.72
C GLY A 270 -2.90 -34.00 -10.60
N GLU A 271 -3.55 -33.97 -11.77
CA GLU A 271 -3.55 -32.83 -12.68
C GLU A 271 -4.28 -31.64 -12.03
N GLU A 272 -3.58 -30.52 -11.89
CA GLU A 272 -4.13 -29.27 -11.36
C GLU A 272 -4.98 -28.53 -12.42
N TYR A 273 -6.18 -28.10 -12.03
CA TYR A 273 -7.13 -27.42 -12.93
C TYR A 273 -7.10 -25.90 -12.80
N TYR A 274 -6.26 -25.39 -11.90
CA TYR A 274 -6.05 -23.96 -11.69
C TYR A 274 -4.57 -23.60 -11.85
N TYR A 275 -4.31 -22.37 -12.25
CA TYR A 275 -3.03 -21.70 -12.06
C TYR A 275 -2.98 -21.26 -10.61
N GLY A 276 -2.10 -21.83 -9.81
CA GLY A 276 -1.89 -21.45 -8.41
C GLY A 276 -0.87 -20.35 -8.26
N GLY A 277 -1.01 -19.52 -7.21
CA GLY A 277 -0.08 -18.44 -6.89
C GLY A 277 -0.05 -18.18 -5.38
N TRP A 278 0.49 -17.04 -5.00
CA TRP A 278 0.40 -16.52 -3.65
C TRP A 278 -1.01 -15.97 -3.39
N TRP A 279 -1.45 -15.98 -2.15
CA TRP A 279 -2.67 -15.29 -1.74
C TRP A 279 -2.57 -13.82 -2.12
N GLY A 280 -3.57 -13.27 -2.77
CA GLY A 280 -3.54 -11.91 -3.30
C GLY A 280 -2.60 -11.67 -4.49
N GLY A 281 -1.80 -12.69 -4.89
CA GLY A 281 -0.72 -12.53 -5.87
C GLY A 281 -1.04 -12.96 -7.31
N ASN A 282 -2.21 -13.54 -7.56
CA ASN A 282 -2.57 -14.11 -8.87
C ASN A 282 -3.55 -13.21 -9.62
N PHE A 283 -3.07 -12.60 -10.71
CA PHE A 283 -3.84 -11.67 -11.56
C PHE A 283 -4.17 -12.23 -12.96
N TYR A 284 -4.14 -13.54 -13.16
CA TYR A 284 -4.53 -14.14 -14.45
C TYR A 284 -5.89 -13.61 -14.95
N GLY A 285 -6.84 -13.41 -14.03
CA GLY A 285 -8.18 -12.91 -14.33
C GLY A 285 -8.24 -11.49 -14.90
N VAL A 286 -7.21 -10.68 -14.73
CA VAL A 286 -7.18 -9.29 -15.23
C VAL A 286 -7.19 -9.24 -16.76
N ARG A 287 -6.62 -10.24 -17.43
CA ARG A 287 -6.61 -10.31 -18.91
C ARG A 287 -8.02 -10.42 -19.47
N ASP A 288 -8.90 -11.17 -18.80
CA ASP A 288 -10.26 -11.43 -19.25
C ASP A 288 -11.26 -10.45 -18.63
N TYR A 289 -11.04 -10.10 -17.37
CA TYR A 289 -11.96 -9.31 -16.54
C TYR A 289 -11.18 -8.24 -15.77
N PRO A 290 -10.69 -7.16 -16.41
CA PRO A 290 -10.01 -6.08 -15.72
C PRO A 290 -10.95 -5.36 -14.75
N ILE A 291 -10.40 -4.74 -13.70
CA ILE A 291 -11.14 -3.88 -12.78
C ILE A 291 -11.57 -2.60 -13.52
N ASP A 292 -12.85 -2.26 -13.41
CA ASP A 292 -13.45 -1.05 -13.97
C ASP A 292 -13.93 -0.11 -12.85
N LEU A 293 -13.20 0.98 -12.63
CA LEU A 293 -13.57 2.03 -11.69
C LEU A 293 -14.32 3.20 -12.37
N GLY A 294 -14.69 3.06 -13.64
CA GLY A 294 -15.38 4.06 -14.42
C GLY A 294 -14.60 5.37 -14.51
N LYS A 295 -15.22 6.49 -14.13
CA LYS A 295 -14.56 7.81 -14.15
C LYS A 295 -13.37 7.95 -13.19
N TYR A 296 -13.17 7.01 -12.30
CA TYR A 296 -12.08 6.98 -11.33
C TYR A 296 -10.98 5.98 -11.68
N GLN A 297 -10.92 5.53 -12.94
CA GLN A 297 -9.93 4.55 -13.39
C GLN A 297 -8.47 4.98 -13.12
N SER A 298 -8.22 6.28 -13.07
CA SER A 298 -6.91 6.85 -12.71
C SER A 298 -6.55 6.73 -11.22
N GLN A 299 -7.34 6.04 -10.43
CA GLN A 299 -7.02 5.73 -9.02
C GLN A 299 -6.69 4.25 -8.80
N LEU A 300 -6.74 3.42 -9.85
CA LEU A 300 -6.48 1.97 -9.74
C LEU A 300 -4.99 1.66 -9.70
N VAL A 301 -4.59 0.84 -8.73
CA VAL A 301 -3.29 0.19 -8.63
C VAL A 301 -3.54 -1.29 -8.33
N TYR A 302 -2.90 -2.20 -9.06
CA TYR A 302 -2.92 -3.62 -8.70
C TYR A 302 -1.83 -3.93 -7.67
N SER A 303 -2.18 -4.69 -6.63
CA SER A 303 -1.31 -4.89 -5.48
C SER A 303 -1.04 -6.37 -5.22
N PRO A 304 -0.12 -7.02 -5.98
CA PRO A 304 0.25 -8.39 -5.71
C PRO A 304 1.03 -8.54 -4.41
N HIS A 305 0.93 -9.74 -3.80
CA HIS A 305 1.83 -10.22 -2.76
C HIS A 305 2.75 -11.29 -3.35
N ASP A 306 3.99 -11.35 -2.88
CA ASP A 306 4.97 -12.34 -3.31
C ASP A 306 5.88 -12.72 -2.14
N TYR A 307 6.09 -14.02 -1.94
CA TYR A 307 6.84 -14.53 -0.82
C TYR A 307 7.87 -15.58 -1.23
N GLY A 308 8.78 -15.90 -0.32
CA GLY A 308 9.85 -16.85 -0.55
C GLY A 308 9.54 -18.27 -0.02
N PRO A 309 10.44 -19.22 -0.27
CA PRO A 309 10.24 -20.63 0.04
C PRO A 309 10.11 -20.94 1.54
N LEU A 310 10.51 -20.05 2.44
CA LEU A 310 10.30 -20.25 3.88
C LEU A 310 8.88 -19.92 4.34
N VAL A 311 8.12 -19.13 3.57
CA VAL A 311 6.69 -18.92 3.83
C VAL A 311 5.89 -20.11 3.31
N TYR A 312 6.13 -20.49 2.06
CA TYR A 312 5.58 -21.70 1.48
C TYR A 312 6.44 -22.18 0.30
N GLU A 313 6.71 -23.50 0.22
CA GLU A 313 7.52 -24.10 -0.84
C GLU A 313 6.67 -24.26 -2.11
N GLN A 314 6.70 -23.26 -2.98
CA GLN A 314 6.05 -23.28 -4.28
C GLN A 314 6.91 -24.03 -5.31
N SER A 315 6.28 -24.52 -6.40
CA SER A 315 6.94 -25.35 -7.42
C SER A 315 8.08 -24.64 -8.18
N TRP A 316 8.06 -23.33 -8.27
CA TRP A 316 9.10 -22.54 -8.93
C TRP A 316 10.37 -22.33 -8.08
N PHE A 317 10.36 -22.73 -6.80
CA PHE A 317 11.57 -22.73 -5.94
C PHE A 317 12.38 -24.02 -6.06
N HIS A 318 12.49 -24.55 -7.28
CA HIS A 318 13.31 -25.73 -7.55
C HIS A 318 14.81 -25.44 -7.35
N GLU A 319 15.63 -26.50 -7.26
CA GLU A 319 17.07 -26.35 -7.14
C GLU A 319 17.66 -25.52 -8.29
N GLY A 320 18.36 -24.44 -7.95
CA GLY A 320 19.00 -23.55 -8.92
C GLY A 320 18.12 -22.49 -9.52
N PHE A 321 16.86 -22.27 -9.02
CA PHE A 321 16.02 -21.17 -9.48
C PHE A 321 16.81 -19.85 -9.53
N ASP A 322 16.49 -18.99 -10.48
CA ASP A 322 17.11 -17.69 -10.70
C ASP A 322 16.07 -16.68 -11.19
N TYR A 323 16.51 -15.47 -11.54
CA TYR A 323 15.65 -14.42 -12.05
C TYR A 323 14.82 -14.86 -13.27
N ASP A 324 15.47 -15.49 -14.25
CA ASP A 324 14.81 -15.91 -15.48
C ASP A 324 13.76 -16.99 -15.24
N SER A 325 14.05 -17.94 -14.34
CA SER A 325 13.10 -18.99 -13.98
C SER A 325 11.92 -18.43 -13.17
N LEU A 326 12.16 -17.54 -12.21
CA LEU A 326 11.08 -16.88 -11.45
C LEU A 326 10.21 -16.01 -12.35
N MET A 327 10.81 -15.23 -13.27
CA MET A 327 10.08 -14.45 -14.24
C MET A 327 9.18 -15.34 -15.09
N LYS A 328 9.68 -16.45 -15.59
CA LYS A 328 8.97 -17.36 -16.49
C LYS A 328 7.90 -18.20 -15.77
N GLU A 329 8.17 -18.66 -14.57
CA GLU A 329 7.36 -19.68 -13.89
C GLU A 329 6.38 -19.08 -12.86
N CYS A 330 6.59 -17.83 -12.44
CA CYS A 330 5.79 -17.13 -11.46
C CYS A 330 5.46 -15.71 -11.90
N TRP A 331 6.43 -14.79 -11.86
CA TRP A 331 6.18 -13.36 -11.86
C TRP A 331 5.45 -12.84 -13.09
N HIS A 332 5.90 -13.23 -14.33
CA HIS A 332 5.32 -12.70 -15.56
C HIS A 332 3.82 -12.93 -15.62
N ASP A 333 3.38 -14.18 -15.54
CA ASP A 333 1.97 -14.53 -15.76
C ASP A 333 1.08 -14.25 -14.55
N HIS A 334 1.66 -14.20 -13.33
CA HIS A 334 0.87 -13.85 -12.15
C HIS A 334 0.59 -12.35 -12.07
N TRP A 335 1.58 -11.47 -12.32
CA TRP A 335 1.39 -10.03 -12.13
C TRP A 335 2.28 -9.12 -12.99
N PHE A 336 3.48 -9.52 -13.42
CA PHE A 336 4.41 -8.61 -14.08
C PHE A 336 3.93 -8.15 -15.47
N PHE A 337 3.11 -8.96 -16.15
CA PHE A 337 2.48 -8.57 -17.42
C PHE A 337 1.67 -7.26 -17.31
N ILE A 338 1.07 -6.98 -16.15
CA ILE A 338 0.32 -5.74 -15.89
C ILE A 338 1.24 -4.51 -16.06
N TYR A 339 2.48 -4.62 -15.57
CA TYR A 339 3.51 -3.60 -15.73
C TYR A 339 3.99 -3.50 -17.18
N GLU A 340 4.35 -4.62 -17.81
CA GLU A 340 4.86 -4.66 -19.19
C GLU A 340 3.85 -4.11 -20.20
N GLU A 341 2.60 -4.50 -20.08
CA GLU A 341 1.50 -4.07 -20.96
C GLU A 341 0.95 -2.68 -20.57
N LYS A 342 1.43 -2.10 -19.48
CA LYS A 342 1.01 -0.78 -18.95
C LYS A 342 -0.50 -0.71 -18.68
N ILE A 343 -1.07 -1.78 -18.18
CA ILE A 343 -2.51 -1.87 -17.85
C ILE A 343 -2.80 -0.92 -16.68
N ALA A 344 -2.02 -1.00 -15.61
CA ALA A 344 -2.05 -0.11 -14.45
C ALA A 344 -0.69 -0.18 -13.73
N PRO A 345 -0.39 0.71 -12.78
CA PRO A 345 0.77 0.55 -11.89
C PRO A 345 0.63 -0.70 -11.02
N LEU A 346 1.78 -1.26 -10.61
CA LEU A 346 1.88 -2.29 -9.58
C LEU A 346 2.42 -1.72 -8.29
N LEU A 347 1.91 -2.20 -7.16
CA LEU A 347 2.51 -2.05 -5.84
C LEU A 347 2.54 -3.43 -5.18
N ILE A 348 3.74 -4.00 -4.99
CA ILE A 348 3.87 -5.26 -4.24
C ILE A 348 3.55 -4.95 -2.78
N GLY A 349 2.34 -5.32 -2.33
CA GLY A 349 1.80 -4.93 -1.01
C GLY A 349 2.51 -5.63 0.14
N GLU A 350 2.95 -6.86 -0.09
CA GLU A 350 3.75 -7.61 0.86
C GLU A 350 4.83 -8.42 0.14
N TRP A 351 6.05 -8.33 0.66
CA TRP A 351 7.20 -9.18 0.32
C TRP A 351 8.21 -9.09 1.44
N GLY A 352 8.83 -10.19 1.79
CA GLY A 352 9.80 -10.24 2.89
C GLY A 352 10.04 -11.67 3.39
N GLY A 353 10.93 -11.82 4.37
CA GLY A 353 11.25 -13.14 4.89
C GLY A 353 12.42 -13.13 5.84
N PHE A 354 12.77 -14.32 6.36
CA PHE A 354 13.97 -14.51 7.14
C PHE A 354 15.22 -14.49 6.25
N MET A 355 16.30 -13.95 6.79
CA MET A 355 17.66 -14.02 6.23
C MET A 355 18.24 -15.40 6.56
N ASP A 356 18.12 -16.36 5.63
CA ASP A 356 18.53 -17.75 5.84
C ASP A 356 19.93 -18.08 5.26
N GLY A 357 20.55 -17.11 4.59
CA GLY A 357 21.80 -17.34 3.84
C GLY A 357 21.63 -18.33 2.68
N GLY A 358 20.40 -18.54 2.23
CA GLY A 358 20.01 -19.59 1.31
C GLY A 358 18.92 -19.17 0.32
N PRO A 359 18.01 -20.11 -0.05
CA PRO A 359 17.01 -19.86 -1.10
C PRO A 359 16.06 -18.69 -0.80
N ASN A 360 15.69 -18.47 0.46
CA ASN A 360 14.77 -17.40 0.81
C ASN A 360 15.42 -16.02 0.67
N GLU A 361 16.66 -15.87 1.14
CA GLU A 361 17.43 -14.63 0.95
C GLU A 361 17.70 -14.38 -0.53
N LYS A 362 18.06 -15.42 -1.29
CA LYS A 362 18.22 -15.33 -2.74
C LYS A 362 16.97 -14.82 -3.44
N TRP A 363 15.79 -15.35 -3.09
CA TRP A 363 14.52 -14.85 -3.64
C TRP A 363 14.30 -13.38 -3.30
N MET A 364 14.53 -12.94 -2.04
CA MET A 364 14.41 -11.53 -1.67
C MET A 364 15.36 -10.63 -2.45
N GLU A 365 16.60 -11.07 -2.70
CA GLU A 365 17.56 -10.32 -3.52
C GLU A 365 17.08 -10.15 -4.96
N LEU A 366 16.58 -11.23 -5.57
CA LEU A 366 16.09 -11.22 -6.96
C LEU A 366 14.85 -10.33 -7.09
N LEU A 367 13.90 -10.41 -6.16
CA LEU A 367 12.71 -9.56 -6.18
C LEU A 367 13.09 -8.09 -5.91
N ARG A 368 13.98 -7.81 -4.93
CA ARG A 368 14.51 -6.47 -4.68
C ARG A 368 15.12 -5.85 -5.94
N ASP A 369 15.90 -6.62 -6.69
CA ASP A 369 16.55 -6.16 -7.92
C ASP A 369 15.51 -5.83 -8.99
N LEU A 370 14.49 -6.67 -9.17
CA LEU A 370 13.34 -6.39 -10.05
C LEU A 370 12.62 -5.09 -9.67
N LEU A 371 12.32 -4.90 -8.39
CA LEU A 371 11.65 -3.69 -7.89
C LEU A 371 12.48 -2.44 -8.14
N ALA A 372 13.79 -2.51 -7.88
CA ALA A 372 14.71 -1.39 -8.08
C ALA A 372 14.94 -1.05 -9.56
N GLU A 373 15.07 -2.08 -10.43
CA GLU A 373 15.29 -1.89 -11.87
C GLU A 373 14.10 -1.21 -12.56
N HIS A 374 12.89 -1.61 -12.20
CA HIS A 374 11.67 -1.14 -12.85
C HIS A 374 10.93 -0.04 -12.06
N HIS A 375 11.45 0.38 -10.92
CA HIS A 375 10.79 1.30 -9.99
C HIS A 375 9.35 0.85 -9.65
N ILE A 376 9.14 -0.47 -9.47
CA ILE A 376 7.85 -1.00 -9.03
C ILE A 376 7.64 -0.60 -7.57
N HIS A 377 6.47 -0.05 -7.28
CA HIS A 377 6.10 0.36 -5.93
C HIS A 377 5.98 -0.87 -5.02
N HIS A 378 6.30 -0.71 -3.73
CA HIS A 378 6.25 -1.84 -2.80
C HIS A 378 6.15 -1.41 -1.34
N THR A 379 5.68 -2.33 -0.50
CA THR A 379 5.74 -2.27 0.96
C THR A 379 6.30 -3.56 1.52
N PHE A 380 7.44 -3.47 2.22
CA PHE A 380 8.13 -4.64 2.78
C PHE A 380 7.35 -5.22 3.99
N TRP A 381 7.17 -6.52 4.05
CA TRP A 381 6.62 -7.22 5.20
C TRP A 381 7.74 -7.79 6.07
N CYS A 382 7.99 -7.23 7.27
CA CYS A 382 7.36 -6.06 7.88
C CYS A 382 8.32 -5.39 8.90
N PHE A 383 7.87 -4.31 9.51
CA PHE A 383 8.60 -3.67 10.62
C PHE A 383 8.62 -4.56 11.86
N ASN A 384 7.49 -5.21 12.17
CA ASN A 384 7.28 -6.00 13.39
C ASN A 384 8.25 -7.16 13.57
N ALA A 385 8.88 -7.26 14.75
CA ALA A 385 9.69 -8.41 15.14
C ALA A 385 8.88 -9.70 15.33
N ASN A 386 7.58 -9.58 15.63
CA ASN A 386 6.70 -10.71 15.98
C ASN A 386 5.94 -11.33 14.81
N SER A 387 6.34 -11.08 13.56
CA SER A 387 5.88 -11.87 12.41
C SER A 387 6.51 -13.25 12.44
N GLY A 388 5.65 -14.29 12.55
CA GLY A 388 6.12 -15.65 12.85
C GLY A 388 6.82 -16.35 11.68
N ASP A 389 6.52 -15.97 10.45
CA ASP A 389 6.95 -16.59 9.19
C ASP A 389 7.99 -15.77 8.42
N THR A 390 8.17 -14.50 8.76
CA THR A 390 9.11 -13.60 8.07
C THR A 390 10.12 -12.93 9.01
N GLY A 391 9.78 -12.80 10.30
CA GLY A 391 10.44 -11.86 11.20
C GLY A 391 10.24 -10.40 10.74
N GLY A 392 10.92 -9.47 11.39
CA GLY A 392 10.80 -8.04 11.11
C GLY A 392 12.11 -7.39 10.68
N LEU A 393 12.02 -6.08 10.40
CA LEU A 393 13.18 -5.21 10.20
C LEU A 393 13.82 -4.78 11.53
N VAL A 394 13.16 -5.04 12.65
CA VAL A 394 13.67 -4.75 14.00
C VAL A 394 13.64 -5.99 14.88
N SER A 395 14.48 -6.00 15.89
CA SER A 395 14.49 -7.02 16.94
C SER A 395 13.29 -6.87 17.88
N TYR A 396 13.11 -7.80 18.83
CA TYR A 396 11.97 -7.83 19.76
C TYR A 396 11.89 -6.64 20.75
N ASP A 397 12.89 -5.78 20.79
CA ASP A 397 12.84 -4.49 21.49
C ASP A 397 12.15 -3.39 20.64
N PHE A 398 11.83 -3.69 19.39
CA PHE A 398 11.22 -2.80 18.37
C PHE A 398 11.99 -1.48 18.15
N THR A 399 13.27 -1.47 18.48
CA THR A 399 14.17 -0.31 18.33
C THR A 399 15.48 -0.64 17.62
N THR A 400 16.00 -1.86 17.84
CA THR A 400 17.24 -2.31 17.20
C THR A 400 16.96 -2.86 15.82
N TRP A 401 17.52 -2.23 14.79
CA TRP A 401 17.33 -2.65 13.39
C TRP A 401 18.15 -3.90 13.06
N GLU A 402 17.55 -4.80 12.29
CA GLU A 402 18.19 -5.95 11.68
C GLU A 402 18.95 -5.48 10.43
N GLU A 403 20.20 -5.02 10.65
CA GLU A 403 20.98 -4.27 9.66
C GLU A 403 21.18 -5.03 8.34
N ASP A 404 21.41 -6.35 8.39
CA ASP A 404 21.59 -7.15 7.17
C ASP A 404 20.31 -7.15 6.32
N LYS A 405 19.14 -7.36 6.96
CA LYS A 405 17.84 -7.31 6.29
C LYS A 405 17.52 -5.91 5.76
N TYR A 406 17.77 -4.87 6.56
CA TYR A 406 17.60 -3.49 6.10
C TYR A 406 18.50 -3.18 4.91
N ASN A 407 19.77 -3.58 4.94
CA ASN A 407 20.72 -3.38 3.84
C ASN A 407 20.32 -4.12 2.57
N LEU A 408 19.64 -5.25 2.67
CA LEU A 408 19.03 -5.94 1.52
C LEU A 408 17.92 -5.09 0.89
N VAL A 409 17.03 -4.48 1.69
CA VAL A 409 15.88 -3.70 1.21
C VAL A 409 16.31 -2.33 0.68
N LYS A 410 17.29 -1.70 1.30
CA LYS A 410 17.70 -0.30 1.06
C LYS A 410 17.91 0.10 -0.42
N PRO A 411 18.47 -0.74 -1.31
CA PRO A 411 18.60 -0.42 -2.74
C PRO A 411 17.27 -0.18 -3.46
N ALA A 412 16.17 -0.73 -2.96
CA ALA A 412 14.82 -0.57 -3.50
C ALA A 412 14.05 0.60 -2.86
N LEU A 413 14.68 1.43 -2.03
CA LEU A 413 14.07 2.65 -1.49
C LEU A 413 14.34 3.85 -2.38
N TRP A 414 13.37 4.76 -2.50
CA TRP A 414 13.52 5.95 -3.33
C TRP A 414 14.61 6.88 -2.81
N GLN A 415 15.65 7.09 -3.60
CA GLN A 415 16.83 7.87 -3.23
C GLN A 415 17.25 8.79 -4.35
N LYS A 416 17.78 9.99 -3.98
CA LYS A 416 18.44 10.93 -4.88
C LYS A 416 19.64 11.54 -4.19
N GLY A 417 20.82 11.40 -4.80
CA GLY A 417 22.07 11.98 -4.24
C GLY A 417 22.42 11.44 -2.86
N GLY A 418 22.06 10.18 -2.54
CA GLY A 418 22.31 9.52 -1.25
C GLY A 418 21.34 9.93 -0.13
N LYS A 419 20.26 10.66 -0.45
CA LYS A 419 19.20 11.01 0.49
C LYS A 419 17.91 10.32 0.07
N PHE A 420 17.10 9.91 1.04
CA PHE A 420 15.78 9.33 0.80
C PHE A 420 14.76 10.39 0.40
N VAL A 421 13.83 10.03 -0.47
CA VAL A 421 12.82 10.93 -1.02
C VAL A 421 11.44 10.59 -0.46
N GLY A 422 10.75 11.59 0.07
CA GLY A 422 9.37 11.48 0.54
C GLY A 422 8.33 11.69 -0.55
N LEU A 423 7.08 11.49 -0.15
CA LEU A 423 5.90 11.68 -1.00
C LEU A 423 5.18 13.00 -0.70
N ASP A 424 5.69 13.79 0.23
CA ASP A 424 5.16 15.10 0.59
C ASP A 424 5.95 16.20 -0.12
N HIS A 425 5.26 17.22 -0.65
CA HIS A 425 5.89 18.31 -1.39
C HIS A 425 6.50 19.38 -0.48
N LYS A 426 6.11 19.43 0.79
CA LYS A 426 6.53 20.46 1.76
C LYS A 426 7.36 19.89 2.90
N ILE A 427 7.03 18.67 3.35
CA ILE A 427 7.65 18.02 4.50
C ILE A 427 8.66 16.99 4.00
N PRO A 428 9.97 17.16 4.24
CA PRO A 428 10.97 16.17 3.85
C PRO A 428 10.79 14.87 4.67
N LEU A 429 11.18 13.75 4.07
CA LEU A 429 11.10 12.45 4.73
C LEU A 429 12.10 12.35 5.89
N GLY A 430 11.59 12.15 7.08
CA GLY A 430 12.40 12.04 8.29
C GLY A 430 13.27 13.29 8.55
N LYS A 431 14.41 13.09 9.21
CA LYS A 431 15.32 14.21 9.60
C LYS A 431 16.20 14.73 8.47
N ASN A 432 16.56 13.86 7.52
CA ASN A 432 17.62 14.17 6.54
C ASN A 432 17.21 13.87 5.09
N GLY A 433 15.98 13.49 4.86
CA GLY A 433 15.46 13.17 3.53
C GLY A 433 15.14 14.42 2.70
N LEU A 434 14.49 14.16 1.58
CA LEU A 434 14.02 15.15 0.61
C LEU A 434 12.50 15.13 0.54
N THR A 435 11.92 16.22 0.09
CA THR A 435 10.54 16.30 -0.36
C THR A 435 10.38 15.68 -1.77
N THR A 436 9.14 15.41 -2.19
CA THR A 436 8.85 14.99 -3.57
C THR A 436 9.35 16.01 -4.59
N SER A 437 9.25 17.30 -4.30
CA SER A 437 9.70 18.37 -5.21
C SER A 437 11.22 18.36 -5.46
N GLU A 438 12.01 17.92 -4.46
CA GLU A 438 13.47 17.80 -4.53
C GLU A 438 13.95 16.46 -5.11
N GLY A 439 13.08 15.45 -5.10
CA GLY A 439 13.28 14.07 -5.57
C GLY A 439 13.44 13.88 -7.07
#